data_14fc4ad5c19469c0e2efe4fdcd968a10
#
_entry.id   14fc4ad5c19469c0e2efe4fdcd968a10
#
_cell.length_a   1.000
_cell.length_b   1.000
_cell.length_c   1.000
_cell.angle_alpha   90.00
_cell.angle_beta   90.00
_cell.angle_gamma   90.00
#
_symmetry.space_group_name_H-M   'P 1'
#
loop_
_entity.id
_entity.type
_entity.pdbx_description
1 polymer ?
#
loop_
_entity_poly.entity_id
_entity_poly.type
_entity_poly.pdbx_seq_one_letter_code
_entity_poly.pdbx_strand_id
1 'polypeptide(L)'
;MVAVNSTMLPLGTVAPDFGLPDTNGKTVALADFKGAPALVVMFICNHCPYVIHLRSELAKAAKDFQARGVAVVGISSNDAVEYPQDGPDKMRDEVKLAGYTFPYLFDATQKVALSYRAACTPDFFVFDKNQRLVYRGQFDDARRGNTLPVTGKDLRAAVDAALAGKDILEQKPSIGCNIKWKAGNEPDYFTIR
;
A
#
# COMPACT_ATOMS: atom_id res chain seq x y z
N MET A 1 3.60 16.43 10.54
CA MET A 1 3.10 15.12 10.03
C MET A 1 2.65 14.32 11.24
N VAL A 2 1.41 13.88 11.25
CA VAL A 2 0.84 13.09 12.36
C VAL A 2 0.91 11.62 11.96
N ALA A 3 1.39 10.76 12.87
CA ALA A 3 1.35 9.32 12.69
C ALA A 3 -0.04 8.80 13.08
N VAL A 4 -0.63 7.98 12.23
CA VAL A 4 -1.94 7.35 12.45
C VAL A 4 -1.86 5.85 12.15
N ASN A 5 -2.76 5.09 12.74
CA ASN A 5 -2.91 3.67 12.47
C ASN A 5 -3.85 3.44 11.28
N SER A 6 -3.69 2.30 10.60
CA SER A 6 -4.68 1.84 9.62
C SER A 6 -6.05 1.61 10.28
N THR A 7 -7.12 1.80 9.49
CA THR A 7 -8.52 1.66 9.96
C THR A 7 -8.95 0.22 10.16
N MET A 8 -8.13 -0.73 9.69
CA MET A 8 -8.40 -2.17 9.78
C MET A 8 -9.70 -2.58 9.06
N LEU A 9 -9.75 -2.31 7.74
CA LEU A 9 -10.85 -2.75 6.85
C LEU A 9 -11.26 -4.20 7.14
N PRO A 10 -12.56 -4.56 7.24
CA PRO A 10 -12.99 -5.91 7.60
C PRO A 10 -12.43 -7.00 6.68
N LEU A 11 -11.94 -8.10 7.26
CA LEU A 11 -11.50 -9.27 6.48
C LEU A 11 -12.65 -9.84 5.66
N GLY A 12 -12.34 -10.43 4.51
CA GLY A 12 -13.32 -10.92 3.55
C GLY A 12 -13.93 -9.84 2.66
N THR A 13 -13.62 -8.54 2.89
CA THR A 13 -14.01 -7.47 1.97
C THR A 13 -13.49 -7.77 0.57
N VAL A 14 -14.35 -7.66 -0.43
CA VAL A 14 -13.92 -7.75 -1.84
C VAL A 14 -13.08 -6.53 -2.17
N ALA A 15 -11.98 -6.72 -2.89
CA ALA A 15 -11.10 -5.64 -3.28
C ALA A 15 -11.89 -4.53 -3.97
N PRO A 16 -11.91 -3.30 -3.45
CA PRO A 16 -12.54 -2.19 -4.12
C PRO A 16 -11.92 -1.94 -5.49
N ASP A 17 -12.76 -1.69 -6.49
CA ASP A 17 -12.32 -1.49 -7.87
C ASP A 17 -11.51 -0.21 -8.03
N PHE A 18 -10.57 -0.23 -8.97
CA PHE A 18 -9.81 0.95 -9.38
C PHE A 18 -9.37 0.86 -10.83
N GLY A 19 -9.16 2.03 -11.44
CA GLY A 19 -8.51 2.21 -12.72
C GLY A 19 -7.75 3.52 -12.67
N LEU A 20 -6.42 3.45 -12.48
CA LEU A 20 -5.58 4.61 -12.19
C LEU A 20 -4.38 4.66 -13.16
N PRO A 21 -3.88 5.85 -13.49
CA PRO A 21 -2.66 5.97 -14.27
C PRO A 21 -1.45 5.55 -13.46
N ASP A 22 -0.54 4.81 -14.09
CA ASP A 22 0.80 4.57 -13.59
C ASP A 22 1.72 5.79 -13.84
N THR A 23 2.97 5.68 -13.44
CA THR A 23 3.98 6.75 -13.62
C THR A 23 4.32 7.05 -15.10
N ASN A 24 3.86 6.26 -16.04
CA ASN A 24 4.02 6.46 -17.49
C ASN A 24 2.71 6.91 -18.17
N GLY A 25 1.64 7.07 -17.39
CA GLY A 25 0.32 7.46 -17.88
C GLY A 25 -0.53 6.29 -18.42
N LYS A 26 -0.04 5.04 -18.32
CA LYS A 26 -0.83 3.87 -18.66
C LYS A 26 -1.85 3.59 -17.56
N THR A 27 -3.12 3.44 -17.91
CA THR A 27 -4.13 3.02 -16.95
C THR A 27 -3.92 1.55 -16.56
N VAL A 28 -3.88 1.31 -15.25
CA VAL A 28 -3.84 -0.03 -14.63
C VAL A 28 -5.09 -0.18 -13.77
N ALA A 29 -5.84 -1.24 -14.01
CA ALA A 29 -7.10 -1.53 -13.33
C ALA A 29 -6.97 -2.77 -12.43
N LEU A 30 -7.85 -2.88 -11.43
CA LEU A 30 -7.95 -4.09 -10.59
C LEU A 30 -8.14 -5.35 -11.44
N ALA A 31 -8.90 -5.23 -12.54
CA ALA A 31 -9.15 -6.32 -13.47
C ALA A 31 -7.88 -6.90 -14.12
N ASP A 32 -6.81 -6.11 -14.26
CA ASP A 32 -5.53 -6.56 -14.84
C ASP A 32 -4.82 -7.59 -13.94
N PHE A 33 -5.20 -7.67 -12.69
CA PHE A 33 -4.66 -8.62 -11.69
C PHE A 33 -5.52 -9.88 -11.52
N LYS A 34 -6.58 -10.01 -12.32
CA LYS A 34 -7.45 -11.19 -12.28
C LYS A 34 -6.67 -12.44 -12.65
N GLY A 35 -6.81 -13.49 -11.84
CA GLY A 35 -6.10 -14.77 -12.05
C GLY A 35 -4.77 -14.87 -11.31
N ALA A 36 -4.27 -13.80 -10.71
CA ALA A 36 -3.13 -13.90 -9.80
C ALA A 36 -3.52 -14.71 -8.53
N PRO A 37 -2.61 -15.54 -8.01
CA PRO A 37 -2.90 -16.35 -6.81
C PRO A 37 -3.10 -15.52 -5.55
N ALA A 38 -2.57 -14.30 -5.52
CA ALA A 38 -2.81 -13.28 -4.50
C ALA A 38 -2.50 -11.90 -5.07
N LEU A 39 -3.02 -10.85 -4.42
CA LEU A 39 -2.77 -9.45 -4.77
C LEU A 39 -2.36 -8.67 -3.52
N VAL A 40 -1.25 -7.94 -3.61
CA VAL A 40 -0.80 -6.99 -2.58
C VAL A 40 -1.07 -5.57 -3.08
N VAL A 41 -1.90 -4.82 -2.36
CA VAL A 41 -2.16 -3.39 -2.58
C VAL A 41 -1.50 -2.60 -1.47
N MET A 42 -0.72 -1.58 -1.83
CA MET A 42 0.02 -0.78 -0.87
C MET A 42 -0.26 0.71 -1.08
N PHE A 43 -0.76 1.40 -0.06
CA PHE A 43 -0.80 2.86 -0.08
C PHE A 43 0.55 3.38 0.42
N ILE A 44 1.31 3.99 -0.47
CA ILE A 44 2.65 4.51 -0.22
C ILE A 44 2.78 5.92 -0.82
N CYS A 45 3.78 6.66 -0.40
CA CYS A 45 4.12 7.94 -1.02
C CYS A 45 5.63 8.20 -0.93
N ASN A 46 6.13 9.18 -1.67
CA ASN A 46 7.56 9.38 -1.86
C ASN A 46 8.25 10.01 -0.64
N HIS A 47 7.57 10.97 0.02
CA HIS A 47 8.18 11.77 1.09
C HIS A 47 7.96 11.23 2.50
N CYS A 48 7.09 10.22 2.67
CA CYS A 48 6.78 9.68 3.99
C CYS A 48 8.00 9.00 4.61
N PRO A 49 8.48 9.46 5.77
CA PRO A 49 9.65 8.86 6.42
C PRO A 49 9.45 7.39 6.80
N TYR A 50 8.22 6.95 7.01
CA TYR A 50 7.90 5.54 7.27
C TYR A 50 8.06 4.70 5.99
N VAL A 51 7.65 5.21 4.82
CA VAL A 51 7.86 4.54 3.53
C VAL A 51 9.34 4.50 3.18
N ILE A 52 10.04 5.64 3.34
CA ILE A 52 11.49 5.73 3.09
C ILE A 52 12.28 4.72 3.95
N HIS A 53 11.87 4.54 5.20
CA HIS A 53 12.50 3.57 6.11
C HIS A 53 12.38 2.12 5.59
N LEU A 54 11.26 1.77 4.94
CA LEU A 54 10.99 0.43 4.43
C LEU A 54 11.47 0.22 2.98
N ARG A 55 11.78 1.28 2.25
CA ARG A 55 11.95 1.34 0.78
C ARG A 55 12.72 0.16 0.18
N SER A 56 13.92 -0.11 0.70
CA SER A 56 14.79 -1.17 0.17
C SER A 56 14.19 -2.56 0.35
N GLU A 57 13.71 -2.87 1.54
CA GLU A 57 13.13 -4.18 1.84
C GLU A 57 11.75 -4.35 1.18
N LEU A 58 10.99 -3.26 1.03
CA LEU A 58 9.74 -3.26 0.27
C LEU A 58 9.97 -3.64 -1.21
N ALA A 59 10.99 -3.05 -1.84
CA ALA A 59 11.36 -3.40 -3.21
C ALA A 59 11.78 -4.87 -3.36
N LYS A 60 12.56 -5.39 -2.39
CA LYS A 60 12.95 -6.82 -2.37
C LYS A 60 11.75 -7.73 -2.17
N ALA A 61 10.89 -7.43 -1.19
CA ALA A 61 9.69 -8.21 -0.93
C ALA A 61 8.78 -8.25 -2.15
N ALA A 62 8.57 -7.12 -2.82
CA ALA A 62 7.77 -7.07 -4.03
C ALA A 62 8.32 -7.95 -5.16
N LYS A 63 9.64 -7.95 -5.39
CA LYS A 63 10.29 -8.84 -6.37
C LYS A 63 10.07 -10.31 -6.02
N ASP A 64 10.24 -10.67 -4.74
CA ASP A 64 10.03 -12.04 -4.27
C ASP A 64 8.56 -12.48 -4.46
N PHE A 65 7.61 -11.60 -4.19
CA PHE A 65 6.18 -11.87 -4.41
C PHE A 65 5.88 -12.08 -5.89
N GLN A 66 6.37 -11.19 -6.76
CA GLN A 66 6.18 -11.26 -8.20
C GLN A 66 6.82 -12.53 -8.80
N ALA A 67 7.97 -12.97 -8.31
CA ALA A 67 8.61 -14.24 -8.72
C ALA A 67 7.74 -15.48 -8.41
N ARG A 68 6.78 -15.34 -7.49
CA ARG A 68 5.82 -16.38 -7.09
C ARG A 68 4.44 -16.18 -7.76
N GLY A 69 4.34 -15.28 -8.74
CA GLY A 69 3.11 -14.97 -9.47
C GLY A 69 2.13 -14.05 -8.71
N VAL A 70 2.49 -13.56 -7.53
CA VAL A 70 1.66 -12.62 -6.77
C VAL A 70 1.66 -11.26 -7.44
N ALA A 71 0.49 -10.70 -7.66
CA ALA A 71 0.35 -9.33 -8.15
C ALA A 71 0.69 -8.33 -7.03
N VAL A 72 1.39 -7.26 -7.38
CA VAL A 72 1.77 -6.20 -6.45
C VAL A 72 1.49 -4.85 -7.10
N VAL A 73 0.87 -3.94 -6.37
CA VAL A 73 0.60 -2.57 -6.82
C VAL A 73 0.80 -1.57 -5.68
N GLY A 74 1.45 -0.45 -5.98
CA GLY A 74 1.55 0.70 -5.09
C GLY A 74 0.60 1.81 -5.56
N ILE A 75 -0.03 2.52 -4.62
CA ILE A 75 -0.94 3.63 -4.90
C ILE A 75 -0.52 4.83 -4.06
N SER A 76 -0.32 5.99 -4.69
CA SER A 76 -0.15 7.27 -4.02
C SER A 76 -1.45 8.06 -4.14
N SER A 77 -2.00 8.46 -2.99
CA SER A 77 -3.25 9.25 -2.92
C SER A 77 -3.04 10.59 -2.21
N ASN A 78 -1.80 11.04 -2.05
CA ASN A 78 -1.54 12.35 -1.45
C ASN A 78 -1.92 13.48 -2.41
N ASP A 79 -2.38 14.59 -1.85
CA ASP A 79 -2.59 15.82 -2.60
C ASP A 79 -1.27 16.33 -3.17
N ALA A 80 -1.07 16.14 -4.48
CA ALA A 80 0.16 16.55 -5.16
C ALA A 80 0.24 18.06 -5.44
N VAL A 81 -0.82 18.81 -5.19
CA VAL A 81 -0.79 20.28 -5.26
C VAL A 81 -0.08 20.84 -4.03
N GLU A 82 -0.50 20.40 -2.84
CA GLU A 82 0.10 20.82 -1.57
C GLU A 82 1.42 20.06 -1.29
N TYR A 83 1.58 18.87 -1.86
CA TYR A 83 2.76 18.01 -1.69
C TYR A 83 3.33 17.58 -3.04
N PRO A 84 3.96 18.51 -3.80
CA PRO A 84 4.43 18.25 -5.17
C PRO A 84 5.45 17.11 -5.28
N GLN A 85 6.15 16.78 -4.19
CA GLN A 85 7.08 15.65 -4.12
C GLN A 85 6.38 14.28 -4.25
N ASP A 86 5.05 14.21 -4.15
CA ASP A 86 4.26 12.99 -4.36
C ASP A 86 3.52 12.99 -5.71
N GLY A 87 3.78 13.98 -6.57
CA GLY A 87 3.21 14.03 -7.91
C GLY A 87 3.80 13.01 -8.88
N PRO A 88 3.12 12.74 -10.01
CA PRO A 88 3.49 11.66 -10.95
C PRO A 88 4.93 11.67 -11.44
N ASP A 89 5.51 12.86 -11.71
CA ASP A 89 6.90 12.96 -12.16
C ASP A 89 7.87 12.50 -11.05
N LYS A 90 7.61 12.88 -9.81
CA LYS A 90 8.41 12.46 -8.65
C LYS A 90 8.19 11.00 -8.29
N MET A 91 7.00 10.47 -8.52
CA MET A 91 6.74 9.03 -8.41
C MET A 91 7.58 8.24 -9.43
N ARG A 92 7.77 8.76 -10.65
CA ARG A 92 8.65 8.15 -11.65
C ARG A 92 10.11 8.14 -11.21
N ASP A 93 10.58 9.22 -10.59
CA ASP A 93 11.92 9.30 -10.00
C ASP A 93 12.06 8.29 -8.85
N GLU A 94 11.04 8.17 -8.00
CA GLU A 94 11.00 7.23 -6.87
C GLU A 94 11.05 5.77 -7.34
N VAL A 95 10.30 5.41 -8.38
CA VAL A 95 10.34 4.05 -8.96
C VAL A 95 11.77 3.66 -9.35
N LYS A 96 12.50 4.58 -9.98
CA LYS A 96 13.92 4.35 -10.37
C LYS A 96 14.83 4.26 -9.15
N LEU A 97 14.69 5.19 -8.21
CA LEU A 97 15.51 5.28 -7.01
C LEU A 97 15.34 4.06 -6.10
N ALA A 98 14.12 3.63 -5.88
CA ALA A 98 13.78 2.51 -5.02
C ALA A 98 13.96 1.14 -5.71
N GLY A 99 14.00 1.12 -7.04
CA GLY A 99 14.02 -0.10 -7.84
C GLY A 99 12.71 -0.87 -7.77
N TYR A 100 11.57 -0.17 -7.73
CA TYR A 100 10.25 -0.78 -7.75
C TYR A 100 9.98 -1.45 -9.09
N THR A 101 9.48 -2.68 -9.05
CA THR A 101 9.14 -3.49 -10.23
C THR A 101 7.64 -3.62 -10.43
N PHE A 102 6.85 -3.09 -9.53
CA PHE A 102 5.39 -3.08 -9.56
C PHE A 102 4.85 -1.76 -10.13
N PRO A 103 3.64 -1.75 -10.69
CA PRO A 103 2.95 -0.51 -11.06
C PRO A 103 2.77 0.41 -9.85
N TYR A 104 3.19 1.68 -9.99
CA TYR A 104 2.98 2.71 -8.99
C TYR A 104 1.99 3.72 -9.53
N LEU A 105 0.79 3.75 -8.95
CA LEU A 105 -0.40 4.41 -9.47
C LEU A 105 -0.69 5.70 -8.72
N PHE A 106 -1.24 6.68 -9.44
CA PHE A 106 -1.62 7.96 -8.86
C PHE A 106 -3.14 8.09 -8.75
N ASP A 107 -3.65 8.12 -7.52
CA ASP A 107 -5.06 8.33 -7.19
C ASP A 107 -5.32 9.82 -6.95
N ALA A 108 -5.37 10.60 -8.03
CA ALA A 108 -5.55 12.05 -7.98
C ALA A 108 -6.87 12.48 -7.33
N THR A 109 -7.88 11.63 -7.36
CA THR A 109 -9.22 11.90 -6.79
C THR A 109 -9.35 11.48 -5.34
N GLN A 110 -8.43 10.66 -4.84
CA GLN A 110 -8.43 10.06 -3.51
C GLN A 110 -9.60 9.08 -3.25
N LYS A 111 -10.40 8.78 -4.28
CA LYS A 111 -11.56 7.89 -4.17
C LYS A 111 -11.15 6.45 -3.90
N VAL A 112 -10.01 6.02 -4.45
CA VAL A 112 -9.50 4.67 -4.21
C VAL A 112 -9.03 4.55 -2.76
N ALA A 113 -8.27 5.51 -2.24
CA ALA A 113 -7.91 5.53 -0.83
C ALA A 113 -9.13 5.50 0.10
N LEU A 114 -10.18 6.26 -0.23
CA LEU A 114 -11.46 6.25 0.50
C LEU A 114 -12.12 4.88 0.49
N SER A 115 -12.21 4.22 -0.68
CA SER A 115 -12.86 2.90 -0.81
C SER A 115 -12.12 1.79 -0.07
N TYR A 116 -10.79 1.86 0.00
CA TYR A 116 -9.95 0.96 0.80
C TYR A 116 -9.91 1.35 2.29
N ARG A 117 -10.52 2.47 2.68
CA ARG A 117 -10.39 3.08 4.01
C ARG A 117 -8.92 3.22 4.43
N ALA A 118 -8.05 3.48 3.48
CA ALA A 118 -6.64 3.71 3.76
C ALA A 118 -6.46 4.99 4.57
N ALA A 119 -5.69 4.93 5.65
CA ALA A 119 -5.52 6.06 6.58
C ALA A 119 -4.11 6.65 6.56
N CYS A 120 -3.12 5.82 6.29
CA CYS A 120 -1.71 6.19 6.39
C CYS A 120 -0.87 5.67 5.23
N THR A 121 0.36 6.12 5.18
CA THR A 121 1.41 5.55 4.35
C THR A 121 2.61 5.15 5.22
N PRO A 122 3.11 3.90 5.12
CA PRO A 122 2.57 2.81 4.31
C PRO A 122 1.31 2.17 4.92
N ASP A 123 0.40 1.66 4.09
CA ASP A 123 -0.73 0.83 4.51
C ASP A 123 -0.84 -0.37 3.55
N PHE A 124 -0.93 -1.60 4.09
CA PHE A 124 -0.80 -2.82 3.31
C PHE A 124 -2.06 -3.66 3.36
N PHE A 125 -2.46 -4.18 2.19
CA PHE A 125 -3.63 -5.04 2.02
C PHE A 125 -3.22 -6.25 1.18
N VAL A 126 -3.55 -7.46 1.64
CA VAL A 126 -3.36 -8.70 0.87
C VAL A 126 -4.72 -9.33 0.60
N PHE A 127 -4.96 -9.62 -0.66
CA PHE A 127 -6.16 -10.27 -1.15
C PHE A 127 -5.81 -11.67 -1.67
N ASP A 128 -6.72 -12.62 -1.47
CA ASP A 128 -6.60 -13.97 -2.00
C ASP A 128 -6.88 -14.03 -3.53
N LYS A 129 -6.85 -15.23 -4.10
CA LYS A 129 -7.15 -15.48 -5.53
C LYS A 129 -8.58 -15.08 -5.94
N ASN A 130 -9.50 -14.93 -4.99
CA ASN A 130 -10.88 -14.48 -5.20
C ASN A 130 -11.04 -12.97 -4.96
N GLN A 131 -9.92 -12.26 -4.81
CA GLN A 131 -9.87 -10.83 -4.46
C GLN A 131 -10.60 -10.51 -3.15
N ARG A 132 -10.56 -11.42 -2.16
CA ARG A 132 -11.05 -11.17 -0.82
C ARG A 132 -9.91 -10.85 0.13
N LEU A 133 -10.11 -9.81 0.94
CA LEU A 133 -9.11 -9.32 1.91
C LEU A 133 -8.83 -10.39 2.96
N VAL A 134 -7.58 -10.84 3.03
CA VAL A 134 -7.10 -11.82 4.01
C VAL A 134 -6.11 -11.23 5.01
N TYR A 135 -5.51 -10.08 4.67
CA TYR A 135 -4.63 -9.34 5.56
C TYR A 135 -4.71 -7.84 5.29
N ARG A 136 -4.72 -7.05 6.33
CA ARG A 136 -4.39 -5.64 6.33
C ARG A 136 -3.58 -5.34 7.58
N GLY A 137 -2.53 -4.56 7.44
CA GLY A 137 -1.68 -4.30 8.59
C GLY A 137 -0.29 -3.84 8.20
N GLN A 138 0.63 -4.03 9.13
CA GLN A 138 2.00 -3.54 9.05
C GLN A 138 2.88 -4.40 8.11
N PHE A 139 4.02 -3.81 7.68
CA PHE A 139 5.08 -4.54 6.99
C PHE A 139 5.80 -5.51 7.94
N ASP A 140 6.21 -4.98 9.08
CA ASP A 140 6.84 -5.68 10.20
C ASP A 140 6.83 -4.80 11.46
N ASP A 141 7.55 -5.20 12.51
CA ASP A 141 7.67 -4.44 13.75
C ASP A 141 8.76 -3.34 13.71
N ALA A 142 9.52 -3.20 12.61
CA ALA A 142 10.52 -2.14 12.48
C ALA A 142 9.84 -0.77 12.41
N ARG A 143 10.39 0.21 13.11
CA ARG A 143 9.93 1.60 13.17
C ARG A 143 11.12 2.53 13.21
N ARG A 144 10.95 3.75 12.73
CA ARG A 144 11.97 4.81 12.85
C ARG A 144 12.42 5.11 14.28
N GLY A 145 11.90 4.60 15.27
CA GLY A 145 12.27 4.84 16.67
C GLY A 145 12.82 3.61 17.38
N ASN A 146 12.94 2.48 16.69
CA ASN A 146 13.50 1.27 17.27
C ASN A 146 14.69 0.74 16.45
N THR A 147 15.37 -0.27 16.99
CA THR A 147 16.57 -0.87 16.39
C THR A 147 16.27 -2.18 15.66
N LEU A 148 14.99 -2.52 15.48
CA LEU A 148 14.63 -3.76 14.81
C LEU A 148 14.94 -3.67 13.31
N PRO A 149 15.47 -4.75 12.72
CA PRO A 149 15.72 -4.79 11.29
C PRO A 149 14.42 -4.78 10.49
N VAL A 150 14.42 -4.09 9.36
CA VAL A 150 13.33 -4.14 8.40
C VAL A 150 13.42 -5.46 7.64
N THR A 151 12.39 -6.28 7.70
CA THR A 151 12.36 -7.63 7.11
C THR A 151 11.11 -7.91 6.30
N GLY A 152 10.03 -7.17 6.57
CA GLY A 152 8.71 -7.42 6.00
C GLY A 152 8.06 -8.72 6.49
N LYS A 153 8.46 -9.23 7.66
CA LYS A 153 8.06 -10.55 8.15
C LYS A 153 6.54 -10.75 8.17
N ASP A 154 5.77 -9.72 8.57
CA ASP A 154 4.33 -9.85 8.72
C ASP A 154 3.64 -9.84 7.35
N LEU A 155 4.05 -8.95 6.43
CA LEU A 155 3.53 -8.94 5.07
C LEU A 155 3.94 -10.21 4.30
N ARG A 156 5.17 -10.71 4.48
CA ARG A 156 5.63 -11.97 3.87
C ARG A 156 4.81 -13.16 4.37
N ALA A 157 4.61 -13.27 5.68
CA ALA A 157 3.77 -14.31 6.27
C ALA A 157 2.32 -14.22 5.77
N ALA A 158 1.80 -13.02 5.57
CA ALA A 158 0.47 -12.79 5.02
C ALA A 158 0.35 -13.30 3.58
N VAL A 159 1.33 -13.01 2.73
CA VAL A 159 1.37 -13.53 1.35
C VAL A 159 1.51 -15.06 1.34
N ASP A 160 2.35 -15.63 2.21
CA ASP A 160 2.50 -17.09 2.33
C ASP A 160 1.20 -17.78 2.72
N ALA A 161 0.47 -17.20 3.68
CA ALA A 161 -0.82 -17.72 4.12
C ALA A 161 -1.88 -17.60 3.01
N ALA A 162 -1.94 -16.45 2.30
CA ALA A 162 -2.85 -16.25 1.17
C ALA A 162 -2.63 -17.30 0.07
N LEU A 163 -1.37 -17.55 -0.30
CA LEU A 163 -1.01 -18.58 -1.30
C LEU A 163 -1.34 -20.01 -0.84
N ALA A 164 -1.25 -20.26 0.47
CA ALA A 164 -1.58 -21.56 1.06
C ALA A 164 -3.08 -21.72 1.35
N GLY A 165 -3.91 -20.69 1.13
CA GLY A 165 -5.33 -20.69 1.50
C GLY A 165 -5.56 -20.80 3.01
N LYS A 166 -4.67 -20.23 3.83
CA LYS A 166 -4.73 -20.25 5.28
C LYS A 166 -5.13 -18.89 5.84
N ASP A 167 -5.83 -18.89 6.95
CA ASP A 167 -6.18 -17.67 7.67
C ASP A 167 -4.98 -17.11 8.44
N ILE A 168 -4.96 -15.79 8.57
CA ILE A 168 -4.01 -15.05 9.40
C ILE A 168 -4.76 -14.53 10.62
N LEU A 169 -4.52 -15.17 11.75
CA LEU A 169 -5.28 -14.90 12.98
C LEU A 169 -4.89 -13.57 13.63
N GLU A 170 -3.61 -13.22 13.63
CA GLU A 170 -3.11 -11.99 14.23
C GLU A 170 -2.79 -10.95 13.15
N GLN A 171 -3.41 -9.77 13.25
CA GLN A 171 -3.19 -8.67 12.34
C GLN A 171 -2.92 -7.38 13.12
N LYS A 172 -1.71 -6.86 12.94
CA LYS A 172 -1.28 -5.62 13.58
C LYS A 172 -1.50 -4.46 12.62
N PRO A 173 -2.14 -3.36 13.05
CA PRO A 173 -2.33 -2.21 12.18
C PRO A 173 -1.00 -1.62 11.70
N SER A 174 -0.96 -1.16 10.46
CA SER A 174 0.09 -0.25 10.00
C SER A 174 0.09 1.02 10.85
N ILE A 175 1.26 1.61 10.98
CA ILE A 175 1.42 2.97 11.50
C ILE A 175 2.26 3.77 10.52
N GLY A 176 1.80 4.97 10.18
CA GLY A 176 2.53 5.82 9.25
C GLY A 176 2.00 7.24 9.24
N CYS A 177 2.53 8.06 8.35
CA CYS A 177 2.00 9.40 8.14
C CYS A 177 0.58 9.31 7.57
N ASN A 178 -0.34 10.12 8.09
CA ASN A 178 -1.67 10.25 7.49
C ASN A 178 -1.59 10.59 6.00
N ILE A 179 -2.50 10.03 5.20
CA ILE A 179 -2.71 10.45 3.81
C ILE A 179 -3.00 11.95 3.79
N LYS A 180 -2.41 12.66 2.83
CA LYS A 180 -2.60 14.10 2.65
C LYS A 180 -3.85 14.32 1.81
N TRP A 181 -4.98 14.41 2.52
CA TRP A 181 -6.26 14.62 1.89
C TRP A 181 -6.37 16.04 1.31
N LYS A 182 -7.04 16.15 0.17
CA LYS A 182 -7.50 17.44 -0.35
C LYS A 182 -8.57 18.01 0.55
N ALA A 183 -8.62 19.30 0.68
CA ALA A 183 -9.68 19.97 1.44
C ALA A 183 -11.07 19.54 0.95
N GLY A 184 -11.88 19.01 1.87
CA GLY A 184 -13.20 18.47 1.58
C GLY A 184 -13.26 17.00 1.18
N ASN A 185 -12.12 16.32 1.06
CA ASN A 185 -12.04 14.88 0.82
C ASN A 185 -11.73 14.08 2.10
N GLU A 186 -11.54 14.76 3.22
CA GLU A 186 -11.19 14.10 4.47
C GLU A 186 -12.28 13.11 4.87
N PRO A 187 -11.94 11.82 5.09
CA PRO A 187 -12.93 10.83 5.48
C PRO A 187 -13.36 10.96 6.94
N ASP A 188 -14.50 10.34 7.28
CA ASP A 188 -15.04 10.28 8.65
C ASP A 188 -14.08 9.67 9.68
N TYR A 189 -13.17 8.80 9.23
CA TYR A 189 -12.12 8.19 10.06
C TYR A 189 -10.82 9.01 10.14
N PHE A 190 -10.76 10.15 9.46
CA PHE A 190 -9.63 11.06 9.53
C PHE A 190 -9.67 11.84 10.83
N THR A 191 -8.76 11.54 11.74
CA THR A 191 -8.59 12.27 13.00
C THR A 191 -7.24 12.99 12.99
N ILE A 192 -7.27 14.31 12.99
CA ILE A 192 -6.11 15.12 13.40
C ILE A 192 -6.13 15.12 14.92
N ARG A 193 -5.24 14.36 15.54
CA ARG A 193 -4.95 14.51 16.96
C ARG A 193 -3.67 15.31 17.16
#